data_7e7b56426cafcb28d48840be1a9235db
#
_entry.id   7e7b56426cafcb28d48840be1a9235db
#
_cell.length_a   1.000
_cell.length_b   1.000
_cell.length_c   1.000
_cell.angle_alpha   90.00
_cell.angle_beta   90.00
_cell.angle_gamma   90.00
#
_symmetry.space_group_name_H-M   'P 1'
#
loop_
_entity.id
_entity.type
_entity.pdbx_description
1 polymer ?
#
loop_
_entity_poly.entity_id
_entity_poly.type
_entity_poly.pdbx_seq_one_letter_code
_entity_poly.pdbx_strand_id
1 'polypeptide(L)'
;MHTRSVLRKTKIIATIGPACDDDATLRAMIAAGMNVARLNLSHGNLDEHARRVERVRRAADEAGVFVAVMIDTRGIEIRTGALTEEKVELVPDAEFRLYASPRAGDASGVSVSYPELVSALQPGASVLIDDGNIELRAVKRESGALLCQVVVGGFLRARKSINLPDSQLMLRLGDAGSHENLLQEVKFSAEQNVEYIAASFVQSADDVHAIRALLAQRSAEIPIIAKIENRNGVNNLDEIVAAADGTMVARGDLGVELPLAEVPGTQKKIIRATVFNGKPVITATQMLDSMERNPKPTRAEASDVANAILDGTSAVMLSGETAMGNYPVVAVRTMGALAAKAETYLKDYGHLQKIRPNPANVVTESVAQAAVSMAATLGAAAILSLTATGFTSRQVSKHRPDCPILAITTSPLAARRLSLNWGVMPLLCSDEQTDEEKIAFAIGRAKELGYLEPGDLVVATAGMHQRPGTTDQIRVIKA
;
A
#
# COMPACT_ATOMS: atom_id res chain seq x y z
N MET A 1 -9.51 -5.69 -37.76
CA MET A 1 -10.03 -5.18 -36.47
C MET A 1 -8.82 -4.95 -35.56
N HIS A 2 -8.40 -3.71 -35.37
CA HIS A 2 -7.42 -3.39 -34.33
C HIS A 2 -8.12 -3.60 -32.99
N THR A 3 -7.68 -4.59 -32.23
CA THR A 3 -8.12 -4.77 -30.86
C THR A 3 -7.58 -3.59 -30.05
N ARG A 4 -8.49 -2.73 -29.51
CA ARG A 4 -8.11 -1.66 -28.60
C ARG A 4 -7.22 -2.19 -27.47
N SER A 5 -6.20 -1.45 -27.16
CA SER A 5 -5.36 -1.75 -25.99
C SER A 5 -6.22 -1.61 -24.73
N VAL A 6 -6.41 -2.71 -24.02
CA VAL A 6 -7.18 -2.70 -22.75
C VAL A 6 -6.21 -2.30 -21.64
N LEU A 7 -6.40 -1.09 -21.11
CA LEU A 7 -5.62 -0.64 -19.95
C LEU A 7 -6.09 -1.41 -18.71
N ARG A 8 -5.17 -2.12 -18.07
CA ARG A 8 -5.38 -2.65 -16.73
C ARG A 8 -5.51 -1.48 -15.74
N LYS A 9 -6.58 -1.45 -14.97
CA LYS A 9 -6.93 -0.34 -14.06
C LYS A 9 -6.33 -0.52 -12.67
N THR A 10 -6.34 -1.75 -12.13
CA THR A 10 -5.72 -2.09 -10.84
C THR A 10 -4.20 -1.99 -10.94
N LYS A 11 -3.57 -1.28 -10.03
CA LYS A 11 -2.12 -1.07 -10.04
C LYS A 11 -1.38 -2.24 -9.41
N ILE A 12 -0.13 -2.45 -9.84
CA ILE A 12 0.76 -3.47 -9.26
C ILE A 12 1.92 -2.78 -8.56
N ILE A 13 2.08 -3.11 -7.30
CA ILE A 13 3.24 -2.75 -6.49
C ILE A 13 4.14 -3.98 -6.42
N ALA A 14 5.42 -3.83 -6.72
CA ALA A 14 6.40 -4.88 -6.55
C ALA A 14 7.49 -4.45 -5.57
N THR A 15 7.81 -5.31 -4.62
CA THR A 15 8.91 -5.07 -3.69
C THR A 15 10.24 -5.37 -4.38
N ILE A 16 11.14 -4.39 -4.33
CA ILE A 16 12.47 -4.50 -4.91
C ILE A 16 13.43 -5.07 -3.87
N GLY A 17 14.06 -6.16 -4.21
CA GLY A 17 15.02 -6.87 -3.39
C GLY A 17 16.05 -7.62 -4.21
N PRO A 18 16.89 -8.47 -3.60
CA PRO A 18 18.02 -9.13 -4.28
C PRO A 18 17.66 -9.90 -5.55
N ALA A 19 16.42 -10.42 -5.65
CA ALA A 19 15.99 -11.18 -6.82
C ALA A 19 15.68 -10.31 -8.05
N CYS A 20 15.57 -8.99 -7.90
CA CYS A 20 15.11 -8.12 -8.97
C CYS A 20 15.77 -6.72 -8.99
N ASP A 21 16.88 -6.50 -8.29
CA ASP A 21 17.52 -5.18 -8.24
C ASP A 21 18.54 -4.92 -9.36
N ASP A 22 18.64 -5.80 -10.35
CA ASP A 22 19.41 -5.58 -11.59
C ASP A 22 18.59 -4.86 -12.67
N ASP A 23 19.28 -4.12 -13.54
CA ASP A 23 18.65 -3.26 -14.55
C ASP A 23 17.79 -4.05 -15.57
N ALA A 24 18.18 -5.27 -15.93
CA ALA A 24 17.45 -6.07 -16.92
C ALA A 24 16.12 -6.59 -16.32
N THR A 25 16.17 -7.09 -15.10
CA THR A 25 14.98 -7.57 -14.39
C THR A 25 14.03 -6.41 -14.08
N LEU A 26 14.53 -5.24 -13.65
CA LEU A 26 13.71 -4.05 -13.41
C LEU A 26 12.97 -3.61 -14.69
N ARG A 27 13.67 -3.52 -15.84
CA ARG A 27 13.03 -3.21 -17.13
C ARG A 27 11.96 -4.22 -17.49
N ALA A 28 12.25 -5.51 -17.30
CA ALA A 28 11.29 -6.58 -17.58
C ALA A 28 10.05 -6.53 -16.66
N MET A 29 10.20 -6.18 -15.37
CA MET A 29 9.09 -5.99 -14.44
C MET A 29 8.24 -4.77 -14.80
N ILE A 30 8.86 -3.67 -15.21
CA ILE A 30 8.16 -2.48 -15.71
C ILE A 30 7.36 -2.83 -16.96
N ALA A 31 7.98 -3.51 -17.92
CA ALA A 31 7.30 -3.98 -19.13
C ALA A 31 6.17 -5.00 -18.83
N ALA A 32 6.31 -5.81 -17.77
CA ALA A 32 5.27 -6.71 -17.30
C ALA A 32 4.10 -5.99 -16.58
N GLY A 33 4.27 -4.68 -16.28
CA GLY A 33 3.21 -3.82 -15.76
C GLY A 33 3.36 -3.39 -14.30
N MET A 34 4.56 -3.39 -13.73
CA MET A 34 4.82 -2.76 -12.43
C MET A 34 4.55 -1.26 -12.49
N ASN A 35 3.78 -0.75 -11.54
CA ASN A 35 3.42 0.66 -11.43
C ASN A 35 4.10 1.37 -10.27
N VAL A 36 4.42 0.63 -9.20
CA VAL A 36 5.06 1.16 -7.99
C VAL A 36 6.15 0.20 -7.55
N ALA A 37 7.33 0.72 -7.29
CA ALA A 37 8.44 0.02 -6.68
C ALA A 37 8.44 0.27 -5.17
N ARG A 38 8.23 -0.79 -4.36
CA ARG A 38 8.29 -0.72 -2.90
C ARG A 38 9.68 -1.09 -2.41
N LEU A 39 10.24 -0.29 -1.52
CA LEU A 39 11.49 -0.55 -0.81
C LEU A 39 11.19 -0.73 0.67
N ASN A 40 11.38 -1.95 1.18
CA ASN A 40 11.15 -2.28 2.59
C ASN A 40 12.41 -2.02 3.41
N LEU A 41 12.40 -1.00 4.25
CA LEU A 41 13.55 -0.60 5.08
C LEU A 41 13.82 -1.55 6.26
N SER A 42 12.95 -2.54 6.51
CA SER A 42 13.22 -3.60 7.51
C SER A 42 14.40 -4.50 7.09
N HIS A 43 14.82 -4.45 5.83
CA HIS A 43 15.90 -5.24 5.26
C HIS A 43 16.90 -4.37 4.51
N GLY A 44 18.19 -4.73 4.55
CA GLY A 44 19.25 -3.97 3.88
C GLY A 44 19.62 -2.68 4.63
N ASN A 45 20.34 -1.80 3.93
CA ASN A 45 20.74 -0.51 4.45
C ASN A 45 20.33 0.64 3.50
N LEU A 46 20.41 1.88 4.00
CA LEU A 46 19.92 3.06 3.24
C LEU A 46 20.71 3.29 1.94
N ASP A 47 22.02 2.97 1.90
CA ASP A 47 22.82 3.14 0.68
C ASP A 47 22.40 2.14 -0.42
N GLU A 48 22.06 0.91 -0.03
CA GLU A 48 21.49 -0.07 -0.97
C GLU A 48 20.15 0.39 -1.52
N HIS A 49 19.29 0.92 -0.64
CA HIS A 49 18.01 1.45 -1.05
C HIS A 49 18.14 2.69 -1.95
N ALA A 50 19.09 3.58 -1.70
CA ALA A 50 19.38 4.71 -2.58
C ALA A 50 19.75 4.26 -4.00
N ARG A 51 20.63 3.25 -4.11
CA ARG A 51 20.99 2.65 -5.41
C ARG A 51 19.79 2.01 -6.12
N ARG A 52 18.88 1.35 -5.37
CA ARG A 52 17.64 0.78 -5.92
C ARG A 52 16.70 1.87 -6.43
N VAL A 53 16.54 2.98 -5.71
CA VAL A 53 15.75 4.14 -6.17
C VAL A 53 16.28 4.65 -7.51
N GLU A 54 17.61 4.87 -7.60
CA GLU A 54 18.24 5.35 -8.83
C GLU A 54 18.00 4.41 -10.02
N ARG A 55 18.20 3.09 -9.82
CA ARG A 55 17.97 2.08 -10.86
C ARG A 55 16.52 2.03 -11.32
N VAL A 56 15.55 2.08 -10.39
CA VAL A 56 14.12 2.10 -10.73
C VAL A 56 13.79 3.34 -11.57
N ARG A 57 14.29 4.53 -11.18
CA ARG A 57 14.04 5.76 -11.93
C ARG A 57 14.63 5.68 -13.34
N ARG A 58 15.89 5.25 -13.47
CA ARG A 58 16.54 5.07 -14.76
C ARG A 58 15.77 4.09 -15.65
N ALA A 59 15.37 2.93 -15.12
CA ALA A 59 14.62 1.94 -15.89
C ALA A 59 13.23 2.45 -16.33
N ALA A 60 12.57 3.28 -15.50
CA ALA A 60 11.30 3.90 -15.83
C ALA A 60 11.46 4.96 -16.92
N ASP A 61 12.49 5.81 -16.83
CA ASP A 61 12.82 6.84 -17.83
C ASP A 61 13.16 6.21 -19.19
N GLU A 62 13.99 5.17 -19.21
CA GLU A 62 14.31 4.40 -20.43
C GLU A 62 13.06 3.77 -21.08
N ALA A 63 12.11 3.32 -20.26
CA ALA A 63 10.84 2.76 -20.74
C ALA A 63 9.80 3.82 -21.14
N GLY A 64 10.05 5.11 -20.85
CA GLY A 64 9.11 6.20 -21.10
C GLY A 64 7.81 6.10 -20.30
N VAL A 65 7.85 5.55 -19.08
CA VAL A 65 6.68 5.35 -18.21
C VAL A 65 6.93 5.92 -16.81
N PHE A 66 5.84 6.23 -16.11
CA PHE A 66 5.91 6.70 -14.73
C PHE A 66 5.79 5.52 -13.76
N VAL A 67 6.83 5.33 -12.94
CA VAL A 67 6.85 4.39 -11.82
C VAL A 67 7.05 5.18 -10.54
N ALA A 68 6.14 5.00 -9.57
CA ALA A 68 6.30 5.61 -8.25
C ALA A 68 7.26 4.77 -7.39
N VAL A 69 7.98 5.44 -6.50
CA VAL A 69 8.77 4.78 -5.45
C VAL A 69 8.04 4.95 -4.11
N MET A 70 7.87 3.85 -3.39
CA MET A 70 7.26 3.79 -2.06
C MET A 70 8.27 3.25 -1.06
N ILE A 71 8.56 4.03 -0.04
CA ILE A 71 9.35 3.58 1.12
C ILE A 71 8.41 2.99 2.14
N ASP A 72 8.66 1.76 2.56
CA ASP A 72 7.94 1.08 3.63
C ASP A 72 8.81 1.10 4.89
N THR A 73 8.34 1.79 5.94
CA THR A 73 9.08 2.01 7.17
C THR A 73 9.11 0.76 8.04
N ARG A 74 10.12 0.65 8.91
CA ARG A 74 10.25 -0.50 9.83
C ARG A 74 9.12 -0.55 10.85
N GLY A 75 8.63 0.61 11.29
CA GLY A 75 7.64 0.68 12.37
C GLY A 75 8.22 0.32 13.74
N ILE A 76 7.31 0.20 14.72
CA ILE A 76 7.67 -0.23 16.08
C ILE A 76 7.37 -1.71 16.17
N GLU A 77 8.40 -2.50 16.19
CA GLU A 77 8.30 -3.94 16.33
C GLU A 77 8.84 -4.38 17.69
N ILE A 78 7.99 -4.99 18.49
CA ILE A 78 8.44 -5.64 19.72
C ILE A 78 9.08 -6.95 19.34
N ARG A 79 10.27 -7.22 19.86
CA ARG A 79 11.02 -8.44 19.57
C ARG A 79 11.54 -9.11 20.83
N THR A 80 11.74 -10.42 20.77
CA THR A 80 12.51 -11.16 21.78
C THR A 80 13.99 -10.78 21.72
N GLY A 81 14.68 -10.90 22.83
CA GLY A 81 16.12 -10.66 22.94
C GLY A 81 16.98 -11.77 22.35
N ALA A 82 18.28 -11.74 22.71
CA ALA A 82 19.23 -12.79 22.36
C ALA A 82 18.97 -14.06 23.17
N LEU A 83 19.35 -15.20 22.61
CA LEU A 83 19.33 -16.51 23.29
C LEU A 83 20.77 -16.99 23.56
N THR A 84 20.92 -17.86 24.54
CA THR A 84 22.19 -18.55 24.84
C THR A 84 22.56 -19.62 23.82
N GLU A 85 21.52 -20.15 23.10
CA GLU A 85 21.63 -21.15 22.05
C GLU A 85 21.04 -20.64 20.74
N GLU A 86 21.32 -21.31 19.62
CA GLU A 86 20.76 -20.93 18.30
C GLU A 86 19.23 -20.95 18.31
N LYS A 87 18.64 -21.93 19.00
CA LYS A 87 17.20 -22.10 19.19
C LYS A 87 16.92 -22.79 20.51
N VAL A 88 15.79 -22.47 21.10
CA VAL A 88 15.29 -23.07 22.33
C VAL A 88 13.92 -23.67 22.09
N GLU A 89 13.67 -24.90 22.55
CA GLU A 89 12.36 -25.55 22.46
C GLU A 89 11.48 -25.09 23.62
N LEU A 90 10.31 -24.56 23.29
CA LEU A 90 9.24 -24.24 24.24
C LEU A 90 8.19 -25.36 24.20
N VAL A 91 7.99 -26.01 25.35
CA VAL A 91 7.05 -27.14 25.47
C VAL A 91 5.70 -26.59 25.97
N PRO A 92 4.56 -27.05 25.42
CA PRO A 92 3.23 -26.67 25.93
C PRO A 92 3.12 -26.93 27.45
N ASP A 93 2.35 -26.08 28.12
CA ASP A 93 2.11 -26.05 29.56
C ASP A 93 3.31 -25.66 30.43
N ALA A 94 4.52 -25.45 29.86
CA ALA A 94 5.68 -24.97 30.61
C ALA A 94 5.53 -23.49 31.01
N GLU A 95 6.16 -23.11 32.11
CA GLU A 95 6.33 -21.70 32.49
C GLU A 95 7.43 -21.06 31.65
N PHE A 96 7.18 -19.84 31.16
CA PHE A 96 8.14 -19.04 30.41
C PHE A 96 8.06 -17.59 30.82
N ARG A 97 9.21 -16.93 31.00
CA ARG A 97 9.28 -15.54 31.47
C ARG A 97 9.70 -14.57 30.38
N LEU A 98 8.97 -13.46 30.26
CA LEU A 98 9.37 -12.30 29.46
C LEU A 98 9.98 -11.27 30.41
N TYR A 99 11.28 -10.97 30.22
CA TYR A 99 12.05 -10.07 31.10
C TYR A 99 12.10 -8.65 30.52
N ALA A 100 11.88 -7.65 31.39
CA ALA A 100 12.03 -6.24 31.03
C ALA A 100 13.48 -5.82 30.82
N SER A 101 14.41 -6.44 31.54
CA SER A 101 15.84 -6.11 31.45
C SER A 101 16.54 -7.01 30.43
N PRO A 102 17.48 -6.46 29.63
CA PRO A 102 18.26 -7.23 28.67
C PRO A 102 19.04 -8.37 29.33
N ARG A 103 18.85 -9.59 28.85
CA ARG A 103 19.57 -10.79 29.22
C ARG A 103 19.49 -11.83 28.11
N ALA A 104 20.51 -12.70 28.05
CA ALA A 104 20.41 -13.87 27.17
C ALA A 104 19.37 -14.84 27.72
N GLY A 105 18.45 -15.26 26.85
CA GLY A 105 17.34 -16.14 27.19
C GLY A 105 17.68 -17.60 26.99
N ASP A 106 16.85 -18.46 27.59
CA ASP A 106 16.89 -19.93 27.52
C ASP A 106 15.46 -20.51 27.56
N ALA A 107 15.32 -21.80 27.85
CA ALA A 107 14.01 -22.47 27.96
C ALA A 107 13.11 -21.93 29.09
N SER A 108 13.66 -21.13 30.03
CA SER A 108 12.92 -20.53 31.14
C SER A 108 12.42 -19.12 30.87
N GLY A 109 12.95 -18.44 29.85
CA GLY A 109 12.53 -17.08 29.50
C GLY A 109 13.50 -16.32 28.61
N VAL A 110 13.03 -15.17 28.10
CA VAL A 110 13.79 -14.28 27.22
C VAL A 110 13.48 -12.81 27.54
N SER A 111 14.42 -11.90 27.31
CA SER A 111 14.15 -10.46 27.39
C SER A 111 13.33 -9.98 26.20
N VAL A 112 12.66 -8.83 26.37
CA VAL A 112 11.90 -8.17 25.29
C VAL A 112 12.51 -6.82 24.96
N SER A 113 12.38 -6.37 23.72
CA SER A 113 12.89 -5.07 23.26
C SER A 113 12.08 -3.87 23.79
N TYR A 114 10.87 -4.10 24.29
CA TYR A 114 9.98 -3.10 24.86
C TYR A 114 9.64 -3.48 26.31
N PRO A 115 10.38 -2.94 27.30
CA PRO A 115 10.24 -3.31 28.71
C PRO A 115 8.87 -3.07 29.31
N GLU A 116 8.15 -2.03 28.85
CA GLU A 116 6.83 -1.64 29.29
C GLU A 116 5.76 -2.72 29.03
N LEU A 117 6.00 -3.62 28.06
CA LEU A 117 5.16 -4.80 27.81
C LEU A 117 4.92 -5.59 29.10
N VAL A 118 5.97 -5.79 29.89
CA VAL A 118 5.92 -6.59 31.12
C VAL A 118 4.95 -5.99 32.15
N SER A 119 4.85 -4.65 32.20
CA SER A 119 3.95 -3.94 33.11
C SER A 119 2.56 -3.68 32.52
N ALA A 120 2.41 -3.66 31.20
CA ALA A 120 1.16 -3.33 30.53
C ALA A 120 0.19 -4.50 30.42
N LEU A 121 0.70 -5.73 30.19
CA LEU A 121 -0.14 -6.89 29.97
C LEU A 121 -0.87 -7.35 31.25
N GLN A 122 -2.11 -7.70 31.11
CA GLN A 122 -2.94 -8.26 32.19
C GLN A 122 -2.85 -9.81 32.16
N PRO A 123 -3.08 -10.47 33.32
CA PRO A 123 -3.27 -11.91 33.35
C PRO A 123 -4.37 -12.35 32.38
N GLY A 124 -4.12 -13.44 31.65
CA GLY A 124 -5.01 -13.97 30.63
C GLY A 124 -4.74 -13.47 29.21
N ALA A 125 -3.97 -12.38 29.03
CA ALA A 125 -3.63 -11.85 27.70
C ALA A 125 -2.72 -12.82 26.91
N SER A 126 -2.97 -12.94 25.62
CA SER A 126 -2.14 -13.70 24.69
C SER A 126 -0.91 -12.90 24.27
N VAL A 127 0.23 -13.61 24.15
CA VAL A 127 1.47 -13.08 23.58
C VAL A 127 1.88 -14.02 22.46
N LEU A 128 1.85 -13.53 21.24
CA LEU A 128 2.20 -14.29 20.05
C LEU A 128 3.65 -13.99 19.66
N ILE A 129 4.45 -15.03 19.42
CA ILE A 129 5.86 -14.90 19.05
C ILE A 129 6.08 -15.59 17.71
N ASP A 130 6.98 -15.02 16.87
CA ASP A 130 7.34 -15.56 15.55
C ASP A 130 6.11 -15.69 14.65
N ASP A 131 5.40 -14.57 14.44
CA ASP A 131 4.18 -14.50 13.62
C ASP A 131 3.07 -15.47 14.07
N GLY A 132 2.99 -15.69 15.38
CA GLY A 132 1.98 -16.56 15.98
C GLY A 132 2.30 -18.06 15.98
N ASN A 133 3.51 -18.45 15.53
CA ASN A 133 3.96 -19.85 15.60
C ASN A 133 4.11 -20.35 17.04
N ILE A 134 4.35 -19.45 17.99
CA ILE A 134 4.41 -19.72 19.43
C ILE A 134 3.39 -18.83 20.12
N GLU A 135 2.55 -19.42 20.98
CA GLU A 135 1.60 -18.67 21.81
C GLU A 135 1.92 -18.86 23.29
N LEU A 136 2.02 -17.73 23.99
CA LEU A 136 2.14 -17.67 25.44
C LEU A 136 0.87 -16.99 25.99
N ARG A 137 0.49 -17.37 27.21
CA ARG A 137 -0.57 -16.70 27.97
C ARG A 137 0.01 -16.10 29.24
N ALA A 138 -0.22 -14.82 29.44
CA ALA A 138 0.20 -14.10 30.64
C ALA A 138 -0.50 -14.70 31.89
N VAL A 139 0.28 -15.05 32.92
CA VAL A 139 -0.24 -15.61 34.18
C VAL A 139 -0.22 -14.58 35.28
N LYS A 140 0.94 -14.00 35.56
CA LYS A 140 1.12 -12.97 36.57
C LYS A 140 2.35 -12.12 36.32
N ARG A 141 2.33 -10.91 36.86
CA ARG A 141 3.51 -10.04 36.89
C ARG A 141 4.41 -10.44 38.07
N GLU A 142 5.71 -10.48 37.80
CA GLU A 142 6.77 -10.67 38.80
C GLU A 142 7.67 -9.42 38.81
N SER A 143 8.61 -9.34 39.76
CA SER A 143 9.56 -8.21 39.79
C SER A 143 10.46 -8.26 38.55
N GLY A 144 10.24 -7.34 37.59
CA GLY A 144 11.03 -7.24 36.35
C GLY A 144 10.73 -8.30 35.30
N ALA A 145 9.65 -9.09 35.46
CA ALA A 145 9.26 -10.11 34.50
C ALA A 145 7.73 -10.30 34.43
N LEU A 146 7.26 -10.81 33.29
CA LEU A 146 5.91 -11.37 33.12
C LEU A 146 6.03 -12.88 33.05
N LEU A 147 5.46 -13.57 34.01
CA LEU A 147 5.32 -15.03 33.95
C LEU A 147 4.18 -15.38 32.99
N CYS A 148 4.51 -16.21 32.01
CA CYS A 148 3.57 -16.76 31.03
C CYS A 148 3.55 -18.29 31.10
N GLN A 149 2.46 -18.87 30.61
CA GLN A 149 2.34 -20.29 30.28
C GLN A 149 2.45 -20.45 28.77
N VAL A 150 3.18 -21.44 28.31
CA VAL A 150 3.24 -21.81 26.89
C VAL A 150 1.94 -22.50 26.50
N VAL A 151 1.17 -21.91 25.57
CA VAL A 151 -0.07 -22.47 25.01
C VAL A 151 0.23 -23.29 23.77
N VAL A 152 0.95 -22.67 22.81
CA VAL A 152 1.46 -23.34 21.62
C VAL A 152 2.99 -23.30 21.67
N GLY A 153 3.61 -24.47 21.75
CA GLY A 153 5.05 -24.62 21.81
C GLY A 153 5.70 -24.62 20.43
N GLY A 154 7.02 -24.57 20.42
CA GLY A 154 7.83 -24.59 19.20
C GLY A 154 9.29 -24.20 19.45
N PHE A 155 10.08 -24.08 18.39
CA PHE A 155 11.46 -23.63 18.48
C PHE A 155 11.56 -22.12 18.41
N LEU A 156 11.83 -21.48 19.55
CA LEU A 156 12.12 -20.06 19.62
C LEU A 156 13.56 -19.79 19.14
N ARG A 157 13.73 -18.83 18.25
CA ARG A 157 15.01 -18.23 17.85
C ARG A 157 15.12 -16.81 18.39
N ALA A 158 16.33 -16.28 18.41
CA ALA A 158 16.58 -14.91 18.87
C ALA A 158 15.89 -13.87 17.97
N ARG A 159 15.50 -12.75 18.57
CA ARG A 159 14.98 -11.54 17.89
C ARG A 159 13.68 -11.77 17.07
N LYS A 160 12.82 -12.67 17.52
CA LYS A 160 11.53 -12.92 16.90
C LYS A 160 10.51 -11.85 17.27
N SER A 161 9.58 -11.56 16.35
CA SER A 161 8.46 -10.65 16.55
C SER A 161 7.61 -11.06 17.75
N ILE A 162 7.04 -10.07 18.44
CA ILE A 162 6.04 -10.25 19.49
C ILE A 162 4.81 -9.43 19.13
N ASN A 163 3.66 -10.08 19.02
CA ASN A 163 2.35 -9.47 18.82
C ASN A 163 1.47 -9.65 20.04
N LEU A 164 0.62 -8.67 20.30
CA LEU A 164 -0.18 -8.55 21.53
C LEU A 164 -1.65 -8.30 21.19
N PRO A 165 -2.39 -9.29 20.65
CA PRO A 165 -3.73 -9.10 20.08
C PRO A 165 -4.77 -8.62 21.08
N ASP A 166 -4.60 -8.94 22.38
CA ASP A 166 -5.51 -8.56 23.45
C ASP A 166 -5.09 -7.30 24.19
N SER A 167 -3.99 -6.65 23.75
CA SER A 167 -3.43 -5.50 24.46
C SER A 167 -4.02 -4.18 23.94
N GLN A 168 -4.35 -3.29 24.86
CA GLN A 168 -4.63 -1.88 24.56
C GLN A 168 -3.36 -1.02 24.55
N LEU A 169 -2.18 -1.65 24.51
CA LEU A 169 -0.91 -0.95 24.49
C LEU A 169 -0.80 -0.13 23.20
N MET A 170 -0.86 1.19 23.36
CA MET A 170 -0.62 2.13 22.26
C MET A 170 0.89 2.34 22.12
N LEU A 171 1.49 1.66 21.16
CA LEU A 171 2.88 1.90 20.79
C LEU A 171 2.91 3.16 19.92
N ARG A 172 3.37 4.28 20.47
CA ARG A 172 3.51 5.52 19.69
C ARG A 172 4.72 5.46 18.79
N LEU A 173 4.57 5.89 17.54
CA LEU A 173 5.69 6.14 16.67
C LEU A 173 6.64 7.13 17.36
N GLY A 174 7.77 6.64 17.83
CA GLY A 174 8.74 7.43 18.62
C GLY A 174 9.08 6.85 19.98
N ASP A 175 8.37 5.81 20.45
CA ASP A 175 8.74 5.11 21.70
C ASP A 175 9.99 4.26 21.50
N ALA A 176 10.81 4.19 22.55
CA ALA A 176 11.96 3.30 22.77
C ALA A 176 12.74 2.83 21.51
N GLY A 177 13.63 3.68 21.00
CA GLY A 177 14.56 3.31 19.93
C GLY A 177 13.99 3.35 18.51
N SER A 178 12.65 3.38 18.34
CA SER A 178 12.01 3.52 17.02
C SER A 178 12.08 4.96 16.51
N HIS A 179 12.19 5.95 17.39
CA HIS A 179 12.22 7.37 17.02
C HIS A 179 13.40 7.70 16.10
N GLU A 180 14.59 7.22 16.41
CA GLU A 180 15.79 7.49 15.60
C GLU A 180 15.69 6.83 14.23
N ASN A 181 15.20 5.59 14.17
CA ASN A 181 14.94 4.91 12.91
C ASN A 181 13.93 5.68 12.06
N LEU A 182 12.81 6.09 12.62
CA LEU A 182 11.79 6.87 11.92
C LEU A 182 12.35 8.21 11.40
N LEU A 183 13.16 8.91 12.20
CA LEU A 183 13.84 10.15 11.79
C LEU A 183 14.75 9.93 10.58
N GLN A 184 15.54 8.83 10.58
CA GLN A 184 16.41 8.48 9.47
C GLN A 184 15.63 8.07 8.22
N GLU A 185 14.55 7.31 8.37
CA GLU A 185 13.69 6.84 7.28
C GLU A 185 12.93 7.99 6.61
N VAL A 186 12.39 8.92 7.40
CA VAL A 186 11.74 10.14 6.88
C VAL A 186 12.76 11.05 6.19
N LYS A 187 13.97 11.21 6.77
CA LYS A 187 15.07 11.95 6.15
C LYS A 187 15.45 11.34 4.80
N PHE A 188 15.69 10.02 4.77
CA PHE A 188 16.01 9.28 3.56
C PHE A 188 14.92 9.45 2.49
N SER A 189 13.65 9.31 2.89
CA SER A 189 12.52 9.47 1.97
C SER A 189 12.47 10.86 1.33
N ALA A 190 12.74 11.91 2.12
CA ALA A 190 12.80 13.28 1.63
C ALA A 190 14.00 13.51 0.70
N GLU A 191 15.20 13.02 1.06
CA GLU A 191 16.41 13.15 0.24
C GLU A 191 16.29 12.40 -1.10
N GLN A 192 15.62 11.26 -1.12
CA GLN A 192 15.37 10.48 -2.33
C GLN A 192 14.17 10.97 -3.15
N ASN A 193 13.44 12.00 -2.69
CA ASN A 193 12.25 12.54 -3.37
C ASN A 193 11.25 11.44 -3.76
N VAL A 194 10.95 10.52 -2.85
CA VAL A 194 10.04 9.41 -3.13
C VAL A 194 8.58 9.86 -3.21
N GLU A 195 7.75 9.08 -3.87
CA GLU A 195 6.36 9.41 -4.10
C GLU A 195 5.45 9.10 -2.92
N TYR A 196 5.81 8.07 -2.09
CA TYR A 196 5.00 7.60 -0.98
C TYR A 196 5.86 7.10 0.19
N ILE A 197 5.34 7.27 1.41
CA ILE A 197 5.80 6.56 2.60
C ILE A 197 4.65 5.64 3.03
N ALA A 198 4.89 4.34 3.10
CA ALA A 198 4.02 3.37 3.76
C ALA A 198 4.44 3.26 5.22
N ALA A 199 3.61 3.81 6.11
CA ALA A 199 3.88 3.87 7.54
C ALA A 199 3.41 2.58 8.22
N SER A 200 4.33 1.83 8.80
CA SER A 200 4.04 0.57 9.49
C SER A 200 3.42 0.80 10.87
N PHE A 201 2.55 -0.11 11.29
CA PHE A 201 1.92 -0.18 12.61
C PHE A 201 1.15 1.08 13.03
N VAL A 202 0.49 1.76 12.09
CA VAL A 202 -0.35 2.92 12.41
C VAL A 202 -1.55 2.47 13.26
N GLN A 203 -1.71 3.10 14.43
CA GLN A 203 -2.76 2.81 15.40
C GLN A 203 -3.77 3.94 15.55
N SER A 204 -3.39 5.18 15.18
CA SER A 204 -4.23 6.38 15.32
C SER A 204 -3.89 7.44 14.28
N ALA A 205 -4.71 8.49 14.19
CA ALA A 205 -4.42 9.68 13.39
C ALA A 205 -3.14 10.40 13.85
N ASP A 206 -2.82 10.34 15.15
CA ASP A 206 -1.63 10.99 15.72
C ASP A 206 -0.33 10.43 15.13
N ASP A 207 -0.29 9.12 14.83
CA ASP A 207 0.87 8.51 14.18
C ASP A 207 1.13 9.11 12.80
N VAL A 208 0.07 9.32 12.03
CA VAL A 208 0.17 9.96 10.70
C VAL A 208 0.60 11.42 10.85
N HIS A 209 0.06 12.14 11.82
CA HIS A 209 0.42 13.53 12.08
C HIS A 209 1.88 13.67 12.55
N ALA A 210 2.40 12.73 13.34
CA ALA A 210 3.80 12.71 13.75
C ALA A 210 4.74 12.59 12.54
N ILE A 211 4.49 11.66 11.61
CA ILE A 211 5.27 11.54 10.38
C ILE A 211 5.17 12.81 9.53
N ARG A 212 3.97 13.38 9.41
CA ARG A 212 3.74 14.61 8.63
C ARG A 212 4.49 15.79 9.23
N ALA A 213 4.57 15.90 10.55
CA ALA A 213 5.37 16.91 11.24
C ALA A 213 6.88 16.76 10.98
N LEU A 214 7.40 15.52 10.95
CA LEU A 214 8.79 15.26 10.60
C LEU A 214 9.13 15.61 9.15
N LEU A 215 8.20 15.35 8.22
CA LEU A 215 8.33 15.75 6.81
C LEU A 215 8.33 17.28 6.67
N ALA A 216 7.43 17.96 7.38
CA ALA A 216 7.34 19.43 7.36
C ALA A 216 8.62 20.11 7.85
N GLN A 217 9.29 19.56 8.87
CA GLN A 217 10.62 20.03 9.34
C GLN A 217 11.70 19.97 8.25
N ARG A 218 11.49 19.19 7.20
CA ARG A 218 12.39 19.01 6.05
C ARG A 218 11.86 19.69 4.78
N SER A 219 10.80 20.50 4.89
CA SER A 219 10.11 21.11 3.75
C SER A 219 9.70 20.08 2.69
N ALA A 220 9.37 18.85 3.11
CA ALA A 220 8.96 17.76 2.24
C ALA A 220 7.47 17.47 2.40
N GLU A 221 6.79 17.24 1.27
CA GLU A 221 5.38 16.85 1.19
C GLU A 221 5.26 15.49 0.51
N ILE A 222 5.45 14.42 1.28
CA ILE A 222 5.33 13.05 0.78
C ILE A 222 4.01 12.46 1.29
N PRO A 223 3.13 11.96 0.42
CA PRO A 223 1.91 11.25 0.79
C PRO A 223 2.19 10.02 1.66
N ILE A 224 1.36 9.85 2.71
CA ILE A 224 1.49 8.79 3.70
C ILE A 224 0.40 7.74 3.46
N ILE A 225 0.82 6.49 3.24
CA ILE A 225 -0.04 5.31 3.18
C ILE A 225 0.00 4.65 4.57
N ALA A 226 -1.09 4.72 5.32
CA ALA A 226 -1.17 4.09 6.63
C ALA A 226 -1.35 2.57 6.47
N LYS A 227 -0.45 1.79 7.04
CA LYS A 227 -0.56 0.33 7.06
C LYS A 227 -1.44 -0.08 8.25
N ILE A 228 -2.56 -0.73 7.95
CA ILE A 228 -3.50 -1.24 8.95
C ILE A 228 -3.11 -2.69 9.23
N GLU A 229 -2.44 -2.89 10.35
CA GLU A 229 -1.73 -4.13 10.71
C GLU A 229 -2.17 -4.71 12.05
N ASN A 230 -2.94 -3.96 12.83
CA ASN A 230 -3.31 -4.33 14.19
C ASN A 230 -4.76 -3.93 14.53
N ARG A 231 -5.26 -4.43 15.67
CA ARG A 231 -6.62 -4.18 16.14
C ARG A 231 -6.90 -2.69 16.39
N ASN A 232 -5.94 -1.95 16.93
CA ASN A 232 -6.11 -0.52 17.19
C ASN A 232 -6.30 0.26 15.88
N GLY A 233 -5.50 -0.04 14.85
CA GLY A 233 -5.65 0.54 13.51
C GLY A 233 -7.02 0.24 12.88
N VAL A 234 -7.58 -0.94 13.11
CA VAL A 234 -8.93 -1.29 12.65
C VAL A 234 -10.01 -0.56 13.43
N ASN A 235 -9.83 -0.38 14.74
CA ASN A 235 -10.79 0.33 15.59
C ASN A 235 -10.83 1.83 15.28
N ASN A 236 -9.67 2.42 14.99
CA ASN A 236 -9.47 3.85 14.71
C ASN A 236 -9.45 4.16 13.20
N LEU A 237 -9.98 3.24 12.36
CA LEU A 237 -9.86 3.31 10.90
C LEU A 237 -10.33 4.64 10.31
N ASP A 238 -11.46 5.18 10.77
CA ASP A 238 -12.06 6.38 10.17
C ASP A 238 -11.18 7.62 10.37
N GLU A 239 -10.59 7.79 11.56
CA GLU A 239 -9.68 8.90 11.84
C GLU A 239 -8.32 8.73 11.11
N ILE A 240 -7.82 7.49 11.01
CA ILE A 240 -6.60 7.18 10.26
C ILE A 240 -6.82 7.48 8.78
N VAL A 241 -7.93 7.03 8.21
CA VAL A 241 -8.28 7.30 6.81
C VAL A 241 -8.46 8.80 6.57
N ALA A 242 -8.98 9.56 7.52
CA ALA A 242 -9.07 11.03 7.39
C ALA A 242 -7.69 11.68 7.33
N ALA A 243 -6.75 11.27 8.19
CA ALA A 243 -5.41 11.85 8.32
C ALA A 243 -4.43 11.42 7.22
N ALA A 244 -4.45 10.14 6.80
CA ALA A 244 -3.56 9.56 5.82
C ALA A 244 -3.95 9.91 4.37
N ASP A 245 -3.04 9.69 3.40
CA ASP A 245 -3.29 9.91 1.97
C ASP A 245 -3.72 8.63 1.24
N GLY A 246 -3.70 7.51 1.93
CA GLY A 246 -4.17 6.19 1.51
C GLY A 246 -3.97 5.16 2.61
N THR A 247 -4.40 3.92 2.39
CA THR A 247 -4.17 2.83 3.32
C THR A 247 -3.60 1.58 2.65
N MET A 248 -2.99 0.72 3.44
CA MET A 248 -2.57 -0.62 3.04
C MET A 248 -3.18 -1.64 4.00
N VAL A 249 -3.87 -2.62 3.46
CA VAL A 249 -4.32 -3.81 4.20
C VAL A 249 -3.13 -4.78 4.22
N ALA A 250 -2.37 -4.78 5.31
CA ALA A 250 -1.21 -5.65 5.49
C ALA A 250 -1.65 -6.97 6.16
N ARG A 251 -2.14 -7.90 5.34
CA ARG A 251 -2.87 -9.09 5.81
C ARG A 251 -2.02 -10.06 6.60
N GLY A 252 -0.70 -10.08 6.38
CA GLY A 252 0.24 -10.89 7.16
C GLY A 252 0.16 -10.54 8.64
N ASP A 253 0.50 -9.29 8.97
CA ASP A 253 0.49 -8.78 10.35
C ASP A 253 -0.93 -8.76 10.93
N LEU A 254 -1.91 -8.33 10.12
CA LEU A 254 -3.30 -8.29 10.54
C LEU A 254 -3.85 -9.68 10.89
N GLY A 255 -3.40 -10.74 10.20
CA GLY A 255 -3.80 -12.12 10.46
C GLY A 255 -3.16 -12.73 11.72
N VAL A 256 -2.11 -12.09 12.24
CA VAL A 256 -1.53 -12.43 13.56
C VAL A 256 -2.28 -11.68 14.68
N GLU A 257 -2.68 -10.45 14.44
CA GLU A 257 -3.33 -9.56 15.42
C GLU A 257 -4.85 -9.78 15.56
N LEU A 258 -5.50 -10.34 14.54
CA LEU A 258 -6.93 -10.61 14.51
C LEU A 258 -7.19 -12.11 14.33
N PRO A 259 -8.31 -12.64 14.85
CA PRO A 259 -8.76 -13.96 14.44
C PRO A 259 -8.81 -14.07 12.92
N LEU A 260 -8.23 -15.12 12.36
CA LEU A 260 -8.10 -15.29 10.91
C LEU A 260 -9.44 -15.17 10.17
N ALA A 261 -10.54 -15.58 10.80
CA ALA A 261 -11.89 -15.47 10.26
C ALA A 261 -12.38 -14.01 10.11
N GLU A 262 -11.81 -13.04 10.85
CA GLU A 262 -12.17 -11.62 10.78
C GLU A 262 -11.45 -10.88 9.64
N VAL A 263 -10.28 -11.37 9.19
CA VAL A 263 -9.41 -10.69 8.23
C VAL A 263 -10.11 -10.37 6.91
N PRO A 264 -10.87 -11.29 6.26
CA PRO A 264 -11.54 -10.98 5.00
C PRO A 264 -12.60 -9.88 5.12
N GLY A 265 -13.36 -9.87 6.22
CA GLY A 265 -14.35 -8.82 6.52
C GLY A 265 -13.69 -7.47 6.77
N THR A 266 -12.59 -7.48 7.53
CA THR A 266 -11.79 -6.29 7.83
C THR A 266 -11.15 -5.70 6.57
N GLN A 267 -10.62 -6.52 5.66
CA GLN A 267 -10.13 -6.08 4.34
C GLN A 267 -11.21 -5.28 3.60
N LYS A 268 -12.43 -5.80 3.50
CA LYS A 268 -13.54 -5.13 2.82
C LYS A 268 -13.89 -3.79 3.49
N LYS A 269 -13.89 -3.75 4.83
CA LYS A 269 -14.13 -2.55 5.62
C LYS A 269 -13.09 -1.47 5.31
N ILE A 270 -11.79 -1.81 5.34
CA ILE A 270 -10.68 -0.89 5.06
C ILE A 270 -10.75 -0.38 3.62
N ILE A 271 -10.92 -1.26 2.64
CA ILE A 271 -11.05 -0.90 1.22
C ILE A 271 -12.19 0.10 1.03
N ARG A 272 -13.35 -0.20 1.56
CA ARG A 272 -14.55 0.64 1.41
C ARG A 272 -14.36 2.02 2.06
N ALA A 273 -13.86 2.08 3.30
CA ALA A 273 -13.63 3.34 4.00
C ALA A 273 -12.63 4.23 3.25
N THR A 274 -11.53 3.65 2.75
CA THR A 274 -10.48 4.40 2.06
C THR A 274 -10.96 4.92 0.70
N VAL A 275 -11.60 4.07 -0.12
CA VAL A 275 -12.11 4.48 -1.43
C VAL A 275 -13.24 5.49 -1.29
N PHE A 276 -14.11 5.38 -0.27
CA PHE A 276 -15.14 6.39 0.01
C PHE A 276 -14.54 7.79 0.21
N ASN A 277 -13.37 7.89 0.78
CA ASN A 277 -12.64 9.15 0.95
C ASN A 277 -11.82 9.58 -0.29
N GLY A 278 -11.95 8.89 -1.43
CA GLY A 278 -11.22 9.21 -2.67
C GLY A 278 -9.72 8.94 -2.60
N LYS A 279 -9.30 8.06 -1.69
CA LYS A 279 -7.90 7.73 -1.42
C LYS A 279 -7.56 6.35 -1.97
N PRO A 280 -6.30 6.09 -2.41
CA PRO A 280 -5.89 4.76 -2.86
C PRO A 280 -5.79 3.79 -1.68
N VAL A 281 -6.19 2.54 -1.93
CA VAL A 281 -6.03 1.43 -0.99
C VAL A 281 -5.23 0.31 -1.65
N ILE A 282 -4.33 -0.29 -0.88
CA ILE A 282 -3.44 -1.36 -1.32
C ILE A 282 -3.83 -2.64 -0.57
N THR A 283 -4.03 -3.74 -1.30
CA THR A 283 -4.12 -5.07 -0.68
C THR A 283 -2.77 -5.75 -0.80
N ALA A 284 -2.20 -6.14 0.34
CA ALA A 284 -0.82 -6.56 0.47
C ALA A 284 -0.68 -7.91 1.18
N THR A 285 0.47 -8.53 0.98
CA THR A 285 0.96 -9.78 1.57
C THR A 285 0.19 -11.03 1.15
N GLN A 286 0.92 -12.12 0.92
CA GLN A 286 0.37 -13.44 0.58
C GLN A 286 -0.60 -13.42 -0.62
N MET A 287 -0.32 -12.58 -1.63
CA MET A 287 -1.17 -12.50 -2.82
C MET A 287 -0.89 -13.64 -3.81
N LEU A 288 0.38 -13.88 -4.11
CA LEU A 288 0.88 -14.97 -4.96
C LEU A 288 2.08 -15.66 -4.29
N ASP A 289 2.03 -15.87 -2.99
CA ASP A 289 3.13 -16.33 -2.13
C ASP A 289 3.83 -17.60 -2.67
N SER A 290 3.04 -18.56 -3.19
CA SER A 290 3.58 -19.77 -3.80
C SER A 290 4.51 -19.49 -5.00
N MET A 291 4.39 -18.30 -5.63
CA MET A 291 5.23 -17.90 -6.76
C MET A 291 6.64 -17.44 -6.34
N GLU A 292 6.94 -17.36 -5.06
CA GLU A 292 8.33 -17.27 -4.62
C GLU A 292 9.14 -18.50 -5.12
N ARG A 293 8.52 -19.67 -5.13
CA ARG A 293 9.17 -20.95 -5.43
C ARG A 293 8.65 -21.62 -6.69
N ASN A 294 7.44 -21.29 -7.13
CA ASN A 294 6.77 -21.91 -8.26
C ASN A 294 6.47 -20.91 -9.38
N PRO A 295 6.54 -21.30 -10.67
CA PRO A 295 6.27 -20.39 -11.78
C PRO A 295 4.78 -20.10 -12.00
N LYS A 296 3.88 -20.73 -11.21
CA LYS A 296 2.42 -20.57 -11.28
C LYS A 296 1.84 -20.49 -9.88
N PRO A 297 0.83 -19.63 -9.66
CA PRO A 297 0.14 -19.55 -8.38
C PRO A 297 -0.80 -20.73 -8.17
N THR A 298 -1.26 -20.89 -6.95
CA THR A 298 -2.37 -21.77 -6.60
C THR A 298 -3.70 -21.18 -7.09
N ARG A 299 -4.75 -22.03 -7.14
CA ARG A 299 -6.10 -21.56 -7.46
C ARG A 299 -6.68 -20.66 -6.37
N ALA A 300 -6.31 -20.90 -5.10
CA ALA A 300 -6.72 -20.07 -3.97
C ALA A 300 -6.16 -18.65 -4.09
N GLU A 301 -4.87 -18.50 -4.42
CA GLU A 301 -4.22 -17.20 -4.64
C GLU A 301 -4.84 -16.45 -5.82
N ALA A 302 -5.11 -17.14 -6.94
CA ALA A 302 -5.79 -16.53 -8.07
C ALA A 302 -7.20 -16.04 -7.71
N SER A 303 -7.92 -16.79 -6.88
CA SER A 303 -9.23 -16.38 -6.35
C SER A 303 -9.11 -15.18 -5.40
N ASP A 304 -8.09 -15.17 -4.55
CA ASP A 304 -7.84 -14.09 -3.59
C ASP A 304 -7.54 -12.76 -4.30
N VAL A 305 -6.65 -12.78 -5.29
CA VAL A 305 -6.39 -11.60 -6.15
C VAL A 305 -7.67 -11.08 -6.79
N ALA A 306 -8.48 -11.97 -7.38
CA ALA A 306 -9.75 -11.58 -8.00
C ALA A 306 -10.71 -10.96 -6.98
N ASN A 307 -10.85 -11.56 -5.79
CA ASN A 307 -11.71 -11.05 -4.73
C ASN A 307 -11.24 -9.67 -4.23
N ALA A 308 -9.95 -9.44 -4.01
CA ALA A 308 -9.43 -8.13 -3.61
C ALA A 308 -9.79 -7.04 -4.63
N ILE A 309 -9.74 -7.36 -5.93
CA ILE A 309 -10.12 -6.44 -7.01
C ILE A 309 -11.63 -6.19 -7.01
N LEU A 310 -12.45 -7.23 -6.86
CA LEU A 310 -13.92 -7.11 -6.76
C LEU A 310 -14.34 -6.37 -5.49
N ASP A 311 -13.58 -6.45 -4.40
CA ASP A 311 -13.77 -5.63 -3.19
C ASP A 311 -13.49 -4.15 -3.45
N GLY A 312 -12.77 -3.81 -4.53
CA GLY A 312 -12.49 -2.46 -4.97
C GLY A 312 -11.10 -1.93 -4.61
N THR A 313 -10.12 -2.78 -4.36
CA THR A 313 -8.74 -2.33 -4.10
C THR A 313 -8.21 -1.47 -5.26
N SER A 314 -7.36 -0.49 -4.97
CA SER A 314 -6.73 0.36 -5.99
C SER A 314 -5.47 -0.29 -6.55
N ALA A 315 -4.76 -1.02 -5.71
CA ALA A 315 -3.53 -1.71 -6.07
C ALA A 315 -3.41 -3.04 -5.31
N VAL A 316 -2.69 -3.96 -5.90
CA VAL A 316 -2.26 -5.24 -5.31
C VAL A 316 -0.75 -5.27 -5.21
N MET A 317 -0.21 -5.85 -4.14
CA MET A 317 1.22 -5.82 -3.86
C MET A 317 1.84 -7.22 -3.85
N LEU A 318 2.99 -7.33 -4.50
CA LEU A 318 3.91 -8.47 -4.44
C LEU A 318 5.03 -8.14 -3.45
N SER A 319 5.30 -9.03 -2.52
CA SER A 319 6.31 -8.90 -1.46
C SER A 319 7.52 -9.80 -1.74
N GLY A 320 7.59 -10.96 -1.12
CA GLY A 320 8.63 -11.96 -1.31
C GLY A 320 8.69 -12.47 -2.75
N GLU A 321 7.55 -12.57 -3.41
CA GLU A 321 7.39 -13.04 -4.80
C GLU A 321 8.30 -12.31 -5.78
N THR A 322 8.58 -11.02 -5.51
CA THR A 322 9.48 -10.20 -6.35
C THR A 322 10.80 -9.88 -5.67
N ALA A 323 10.83 -9.74 -4.33
CA ALA A 323 12.03 -9.34 -3.61
C ALA A 323 13.08 -10.46 -3.51
N MET A 324 12.63 -11.70 -3.31
CA MET A 324 13.46 -12.88 -3.02
C MET A 324 13.11 -14.08 -3.90
N GLY A 325 11.92 -14.08 -4.53
CA GLY A 325 11.40 -15.21 -5.30
C GLY A 325 12.19 -15.49 -6.59
N ASN A 326 12.04 -16.71 -7.07
CA ASN A 326 12.73 -17.19 -8.27
C ASN A 326 12.13 -16.65 -9.59
N TYR A 327 10.92 -16.05 -9.52
CA TYR A 327 10.14 -15.72 -10.72
C TYR A 327 9.59 -14.27 -10.70
N PRO A 328 10.37 -13.21 -10.38
CA PRO A 328 9.85 -11.86 -10.14
C PRO A 328 9.06 -11.31 -11.32
N VAL A 329 9.59 -11.41 -12.53
CA VAL A 329 8.92 -10.92 -13.77
C VAL A 329 7.64 -11.70 -14.06
N VAL A 330 7.67 -13.04 -13.84
CA VAL A 330 6.50 -13.90 -14.07
C VAL A 330 5.41 -13.58 -13.06
N ALA A 331 5.75 -13.31 -11.80
CA ALA A 331 4.81 -12.91 -10.75
C ALA A 331 4.08 -11.62 -11.12
N VAL A 332 4.81 -10.57 -11.57
CA VAL A 332 4.20 -9.31 -12.04
C VAL A 332 3.28 -9.54 -13.22
N ARG A 333 3.70 -10.34 -14.20
CA ARG A 333 2.89 -10.67 -15.40
C ARG A 333 1.63 -11.45 -15.02
N THR A 334 1.74 -12.42 -14.14
CA THR A 334 0.61 -13.23 -13.66
C THR A 334 -0.39 -12.36 -12.89
N MET A 335 0.10 -11.52 -11.99
CA MET A 335 -0.73 -10.56 -11.26
C MET A 335 -1.47 -9.64 -12.24
N GLY A 336 -0.79 -9.15 -13.28
CA GLY A 336 -1.38 -8.33 -14.32
C GLY A 336 -2.51 -9.03 -15.08
N ALA A 337 -2.31 -10.30 -15.43
CA ALA A 337 -3.31 -11.10 -16.13
C ALA A 337 -4.55 -11.38 -15.26
N LEU A 338 -4.35 -11.73 -13.99
CA LEU A 338 -5.43 -11.94 -13.02
C LEU A 338 -6.21 -10.66 -12.80
N ALA A 339 -5.52 -9.52 -12.64
CA ALA A 339 -6.16 -8.23 -12.44
C ALA A 339 -7.01 -7.83 -13.66
N ALA A 340 -6.43 -7.88 -14.85
CA ALA A 340 -7.15 -7.54 -16.08
C ALA A 340 -8.41 -8.42 -16.28
N LYS A 341 -8.32 -9.71 -15.93
CA LYS A 341 -9.48 -10.61 -16.02
C LYS A 341 -10.52 -10.31 -14.95
N ALA A 342 -10.14 -10.10 -13.70
CA ALA A 342 -11.07 -9.76 -12.62
C ALA A 342 -11.81 -8.45 -12.90
N GLU A 343 -11.16 -7.46 -13.52
CA GLU A 343 -11.76 -6.19 -13.89
C GLU A 343 -12.94 -6.33 -14.87
N THR A 344 -12.97 -7.38 -15.70
CA THR A 344 -14.10 -7.63 -16.61
C THR A 344 -15.40 -8.00 -15.87
N TYR A 345 -15.27 -8.40 -14.58
CA TYR A 345 -16.40 -8.77 -13.73
C TYR A 345 -16.80 -7.68 -12.72
N LEU A 346 -16.12 -6.53 -12.69
CA LEU A 346 -16.40 -5.45 -11.74
C LEU A 346 -17.83 -4.94 -11.85
N LYS A 347 -18.38 -4.86 -13.05
CA LYS A 347 -19.73 -4.37 -13.27
C LYS A 347 -20.80 -5.27 -12.65
N ASP A 348 -20.59 -6.58 -12.69
CA ASP A 348 -21.59 -7.57 -12.25
C ASP A 348 -21.40 -7.93 -10.76
N TYR A 349 -20.16 -7.98 -10.29
CA TYR A 349 -19.81 -8.50 -8.96
C TYR A 349 -19.03 -7.53 -8.07
N GLY A 350 -18.70 -6.32 -8.56
CA GLY A 350 -17.93 -5.35 -7.74
C GLY A 350 -18.73 -4.79 -6.58
N HIS A 351 -18.08 -4.67 -5.41
CA HIS A 351 -18.74 -4.26 -4.16
C HIS A 351 -18.81 -2.73 -3.95
N LEU A 352 -18.16 -1.92 -4.80
CA LEU A 352 -18.12 -0.45 -4.69
C LEU A 352 -19.14 0.29 -5.56
N GLN A 353 -20.17 -0.36 -6.05
CA GLN A 353 -21.08 0.16 -7.06
C GLN A 353 -21.92 1.39 -6.65
N LYS A 354 -21.96 1.80 -5.39
CA LYS A 354 -22.77 2.92 -4.88
C LYS A 354 -21.98 3.81 -3.91
N ILE A 355 -20.95 4.48 -4.42
CA ILE A 355 -20.22 5.48 -3.65
C ILE A 355 -20.95 6.82 -3.78
N ARG A 356 -21.26 7.44 -2.62
CA ARG A 356 -21.86 8.79 -2.57
C ARG A 356 -20.76 9.85 -2.49
N PRO A 357 -21.00 11.08 -2.99
CA PRO A 357 -20.09 12.19 -2.79
C PRO A 357 -19.81 12.47 -1.31
N ASN A 358 -18.56 12.80 -0.99
CA ASN A 358 -18.19 13.23 0.36
C ASN A 358 -18.56 14.72 0.53
N PRO A 359 -19.30 15.10 1.60
CA PRO A 359 -19.70 16.49 1.83
C PRO A 359 -18.55 17.51 1.87
N ALA A 360 -17.35 17.07 2.25
CA ALA A 360 -16.18 17.96 2.36
C ALA A 360 -15.70 18.55 1.02
N ASN A 361 -15.96 17.87 -0.12
CA ASN A 361 -15.54 18.29 -1.46
C ASN A 361 -16.68 18.16 -2.47
N VAL A 362 -17.90 18.54 -2.06
CA VAL A 362 -19.14 18.24 -2.76
C VAL A 362 -19.15 18.66 -4.24
N VAL A 363 -18.59 19.81 -4.59
CA VAL A 363 -18.57 20.32 -5.97
C VAL A 363 -17.70 19.41 -6.85
N THR A 364 -16.42 19.26 -6.51
CA THR A 364 -15.48 18.44 -7.29
C THR A 364 -15.94 16.98 -7.38
N GLU A 365 -16.49 16.43 -6.31
CA GLU A 365 -17.02 15.07 -6.32
C GLU A 365 -18.28 14.90 -7.15
N SER A 366 -19.20 15.89 -7.12
CA SER A 366 -20.38 15.88 -7.96
C SER A 366 -20.00 15.97 -9.45
N VAL A 367 -19.01 16.80 -9.79
CA VAL A 367 -18.47 16.89 -11.15
C VAL A 367 -17.80 15.57 -11.56
N ALA A 368 -17.01 14.97 -10.70
CA ALA A 368 -16.37 13.68 -10.99
C ALA A 368 -17.40 12.55 -11.20
N GLN A 369 -18.42 12.48 -10.34
CA GLN A 369 -19.51 11.53 -10.47
C GLN A 369 -20.32 11.75 -11.76
N ALA A 370 -20.64 13.01 -12.09
CA ALA A 370 -21.34 13.37 -13.31
C ALA A 370 -20.50 13.01 -14.55
N ALA A 371 -19.19 13.25 -14.54
CA ALA A 371 -18.29 12.89 -15.63
C ALA A 371 -18.26 11.37 -15.87
N VAL A 372 -18.21 10.56 -14.80
CA VAL A 372 -18.24 9.09 -14.90
C VAL A 372 -19.60 8.61 -15.42
N SER A 373 -20.71 9.17 -14.91
CA SER A 373 -22.06 8.84 -15.40
C SER A 373 -22.25 9.21 -16.87
N MET A 374 -21.76 10.38 -17.26
CA MET A 374 -21.80 10.85 -18.65
C MET A 374 -20.95 9.96 -19.56
N ALA A 375 -19.74 9.60 -19.13
CA ALA A 375 -18.87 8.69 -19.88
C ALA A 375 -19.55 7.32 -20.11
N ALA A 376 -20.18 6.76 -19.08
CA ALA A 376 -20.94 5.50 -19.19
C ALA A 376 -22.13 5.61 -20.15
N THR A 377 -22.93 6.69 -20.05
CA THR A 377 -24.09 6.90 -20.89
C THR A 377 -23.72 7.09 -22.36
N LEU A 378 -22.63 7.82 -22.64
CA LEU A 378 -22.16 8.10 -23.99
C LEU A 378 -21.29 6.98 -24.59
N GLY A 379 -20.93 5.96 -23.82
CA GLY A 379 -19.92 4.98 -24.22
C GLY A 379 -18.57 5.63 -24.51
N ALA A 380 -18.18 6.64 -23.72
CA ALA A 380 -16.96 7.38 -23.94
C ALA A 380 -15.72 6.47 -23.81
N ALA A 381 -14.75 6.66 -24.71
CA ALA A 381 -13.56 5.84 -24.77
C ALA A 381 -12.55 6.18 -23.65
N ALA A 382 -12.58 7.41 -23.11
CA ALA A 382 -11.76 7.84 -21.99
C ALA A 382 -12.38 9.02 -21.24
N ILE A 383 -11.95 9.22 -19.98
CA ILE A 383 -12.13 10.48 -19.24
C ILE A 383 -10.79 11.19 -19.21
N LEU A 384 -10.74 12.43 -19.69
CA LEU A 384 -9.56 13.30 -19.59
C LEU A 384 -9.69 14.11 -18.30
N SER A 385 -8.67 14.13 -17.46
CA SER A 385 -8.68 14.86 -16.20
C SER A 385 -7.48 15.81 -16.15
N LEU A 386 -7.74 17.11 -16.31
CA LEU A 386 -6.69 18.13 -16.10
C LEU A 386 -6.47 18.30 -14.59
N THR A 387 -5.23 18.13 -14.16
CA THR A 387 -4.92 18.12 -12.73
C THR A 387 -3.49 18.55 -12.43
N ALA A 388 -3.30 19.49 -11.51
CA ALA A 388 -1.99 19.90 -11.04
C ALA A 388 -1.39 18.93 -10.00
N THR A 389 -2.24 18.43 -9.08
CA THR A 389 -1.83 17.60 -7.93
C THR A 389 -2.33 16.16 -7.97
N GLY A 390 -3.10 15.82 -9.00
CA GLY A 390 -3.76 14.52 -9.10
C GLY A 390 -5.11 14.43 -8.38
N PHE A 391 -5.57 15.49 -7.70
CA PHE A 391 -6.79 15.43 -6.89
C PHE A 391 -8.03 15.09 -7.72
N THR A 392 -8.29 15.79 -8.82
CA THR A 392 -9.43 15.52 -9.72
C THR A 392 -9.41 14.08 -10.23
N SER A 393 -8.24 13.59 -10.68
CA SER A 393 -8.09 12.23 -11.20
C SER A 393 -8.41 11.18 -10.12
N ARG A 394 -8.04 11.43 -8.85
CA ARG A 394 -8.41 10.55 -7.73
C ARG A 394 -9.91 10.54 -7.48
N GLN A 395 -10.58 11.70 -7.56
CA GLN A 395 -12.04 11.77 -7.39
C GLN A 395 -12.78 11.04 -8.53
N VAL A 396 -12.32 11.15 -9.77
CA VAL A 396 -12.87 10.36 -10.89
C VAL A 396 -12.60 8.87 -10.66
N SER A 397 -11.38 8.50 -10.27
CA SER A 397 -10.99 7.10 -9.98
C SER A 397 -11.83 6.44 -8.89
N LYS A 398 -12.26 7.20 -7.87
CA LYS A 398 -13.17 6.76 -6.81
C LYS A 398 -14.44 6.12 -7.36
N HIS A 399 -15.01 6.66 -8.43
CA HIS A 399 -16.25 6.19 -9.03
C HIS A 399 -16.07 5.04 -10.03
N ARG A 400 -14.86 4.51 -10.19
CA ARG A 400 -14.54 3.30 -10.97
C ARG A 400 -15.13 3.30 -12.38
N PRO A 401 -14.82 4.27 -13.26
CA PRO A 401 -15.34 4.30 -14.63
C PRO A 401 -14.92 3.07 -15.44
N ASP A 402 -15.78 2.69 -16.40
CA ASP A 402 -15.50 1.58 -17.32
C ASP A 402 -14.35 1.91 -18.28
N CYS A 403 -14.16 3.17 -18.62
CA CYS A 403 -13.09 3.66 -19.49
C CYS A 403 -11.85 4.13 -18.68
N PRO A 404 -10.67 4.23 -19.32
CA PRO A 404 -9.47 4.76 -18.67
C PRO A 404 -9.62 6.25 -18.32
N ILE A 405 -8.87 6.67 -17.27
CA ILE A 405 -8.73 8.06 -16.86
C ILE A 405 -7.35 8.53 -17.32
N LEU A 406 -7.31 9.44 -18.28
CA LEU A 406 -6.09 10.06 -18.76
C LEU A 406 -5.86 11.36 -17.95
N ALA A 407 -4.91 11.31 -17.03
CA ALA A 407 -4.60 12.42 -16.14
C ALA A 407 -3.54 13.33 -16.77
N ILE A 408 -3.94 14.52 -17.14
CA ILE A 408 -3.08 15.50 -17.81
C ILE A 408 -2.47 16.42 -16.73
N THR A 409 -1.16 16.39 -16.59
CA THR A 409 -0.44 17.21 -15.59
C THR A 409 0.85 17.76 -16.16
N THR A 410 1.30 18.89 -15.62
CA THR A 410 2.61 19.49 -15.93
C THR A 410 3.67 19.11 -14.89
N SER A 411 3.25 18.44 -13.80
CA SER A 411 4.14 18.03 -12.72
C SER A 411 4.61 16.58 -12.88
N PRO A 412 5.93 16.33 -13.10
CA PRO A 412 6.48 14.99 -13.13
C PRO A 412 6.23 14.20 -11.82
N LEU A 413 6.26 14.91 -10.68
CA LEU A 413 5.97 14.32 -9.37
C LEU A 413 4.50 13.87 -9.27
N ALA A 414 3.56 14.70 -9.72
CA ALA A 414 2.14 14.32 -9.75
C ALA A 414 1.91 13.14 -10.69
N ALA A 415 2.57 13.10 -11.85
CA ALA A 415 2.50 11.98 -12.79
C ALA A 415 2.96 10.66 -12.15
N ARG A 416 4.11 10.66 -11.47
CA ARG A 416 4.60 9.47 -10.74
C ARG A 416 3.65 9.06 -9.60
N ARG A 417 3.14 10.02 -8.81
CA ARG A 417 2.16 9.73 -7.74
C ARG A 417 0.87 9.12 -8.28
N LEU A 418 0.42 9.55 -9.44
CA LEU A 418 -0.79 9.00 -10.08
C LEU A 418 -0.64 7.54 -10.53
N SER A 419 0.57 7.00 -10.61
CA SER A 419 0.81 5.59 -10.93
C SER A 419 0.25 4.61 -9.88
N LEU A 420 -0.09 5.06 -8.67
CA LEU A 420 -0.77 4.25 -7.65
C LEU A 420 -2.30 4.26 -7.80
N ASN A 421 -2.88 5.20 -8.56
CA ASN A 421 -4.32 5.40 -8.59
C ASN A 421 -5.02 4.52 -9.62
N TRP A 422 -6.06 3.82 -9.19
CA TRP A 422 -6.83 2.90 -10.02
C TRP A 422 -7.36 3.57 -11.29
N GLY A 423 -7.17 2.92 -12.44
CA GLY A 423 -7.66 3.37 -13.74
C GLY A 423 -6.99 4.61 -14.31
N VAL A 424 -6.05 5.23 -13.58
CA VAL A 424 -5.38 6.46 -13.99
C VAL A 424 -4.14 6.16 -14.81
N MET A 425 -4.02 6.80 -15.97
CA MET A 425 -2.80 6.87 -16.77
C MET A 425 -2.33 8.33 -16.82
N PRO A 426 -1.19 8.67 -16.21
CA PRO A 426 -0.66 10.01 -16.23
C PRO A 426 -0.06 10.35 -17.62
N LEU A 427 -0.33 11.56 -18.07
CA LEU A 427 0.26 12.16 -19.25
C LEU A 427 0.91 13.49 -18.86
N LEU A 428 2.21 13.62 -19.11
CA LEU A 428 2.95 14.82 -18.82
C LEU A 428 2.92 15.76 -20.05
N CYS A 429 2.51 17.00 -19.84
CA CYS A 429 2.44 18.05 -20.85
C CYS A 429 3.30 19.26 -20.43
N SER A 430 3.49 20.22 -21.33
CA SER A 430 4.17 21.49 -21.04
C SER A 430 3.27 22.45 -20.24
N ASP A 431 3.86 23.24 -19.35
CA ASP A 431 3.17 24.30 -18.62
C ASP A 431 2.73 25.47 -19.53
N GLU A 432 3.43 25.70 -20.62
CA GLU A 432 3.16 26.79 -21.56
C GLU A 432 1.90 26.57 -22.40
N GLN A 433 1.32 25.36 -22.39
CA GLN A 433 0.13 25.00 -23.15
C GLN A 433 -1.15 25.50 -22.48
N THR A 434 -2.08 25.98 -23.29
CA THR A 434 -3.47 26.23 -22.89
C THR A 434 -4.20 24.92 -22.56
N ASP A 435 -5.33 24.98 -21.88
CA ASP A 435 -6.11 23.77 -21.55
C ASP A 435 -6.61 23.06 -22.83
N GLU A 436 -6.95 23.80 -23.91
CA GLU A 436 -7.28 23.25 -25.21
C GLU A 436 -6.11 22.48 -25.82
N GLU A 437 -4.91 23.03 -25.79
CA GLU A 437 -3.70 22.39 -26.30
C GLU A 437 -3.32 21.16 -25.48
N LYS A 438 -3.46 21.20 -24.14
CA LYS A 438 -3.27 20.06 -23.27
C LYS A 438 -4.26 18.92 -23.57
N ILE A 439 -5.52 19.24 -23.82
CA ILE A 439 -6.55 18.26 -24.21
C ILE A 439 -6.21 17.67 -25.59
N ALA A 440 -5.86 18.51 -26.56
CA ALA A 440 -5.49 18.05 -27.92
C ALA A 440 -4.25 17.13 -27.87
N PHE A 441 -3.23 17.49 -27.08
CA PHE A 441 -2.05 16.67 -26.83
C PHE A 441 -2.45 15.29 -26.24
N ALA A 442 -3.30 15.27 -25.20
CA ALA A 442 -3.72 14.03 -24.56
C ALA A 442 -4.52 13.13 -25.51
N ILE A 443 -5.37 13.70 -26.33
CA ILE A 443 -6.11 12.95 -27.38
C ILE A 443 -5.13 12.36 -28.40
N GLY A 444 -4.17 13.15 -28.90
CA GLY A 444 -3.14 12.68 -29.81
C GLY A 444 -2.33 11.52 -29.23
N ARG A 445 -1.85 11.70 -27.98
CA ARG A 445 -1.07 10.68 -27.29
C ARG A 445 -1.85 9.41 -27.02
N ALA A 446 -3.13 9.53 -26.65
CA ALA A 446 -4.01 8.39 -26.43
C ALA A 446 -4.30 7.60 -27.74
N LYS A 447 -4.37 8.27 -28.88
CA LYS A 447 -4.47 7.61 -30.20
C LYS A 447 -3.18 6.85 -30.54
N GLU A 448 -2.02 7.43 -30.33
CA GLU A 448 -0.71 6.77 -30.52
C GLU A 448 -0.58 5.49 -29.69
N LEU A 449 -1.08 5.53 -28.46
CA LEU A 449 -1.07 4.40 -27.52
C LEU A 449 -2.20 3.37 -27.78
N GLY A 450 -3.08 3.63 -28.74
CA GLY A 450 -4.16 2.73 -29.11
C GLY A 450 -5.36 2.73 -28.14
N TYR A 451 -5.49 3.74 -27.30
CA TYR A 451 -6.65 3.88 -26.39
C TYR A 451 -7.82 4.61 -27.02
N LEU A 452 -7.58 5.50 -27.99
CA LEU A 452 -8.58 6.24 -28.72
C LEU A 452 -8.45 6.00 -30.23
N GLU A 453 -9.62 5.99 -30.90
CA GLU A 453 -9.74 5.99 -32.36
C GLU A 453 -10.34 7.34 -32.83
N PRO A 454 -10.11 7.76 -34.08
CA PRO A 454 -10.75 8.93 -34.64
C PRO A 454 -12.27 8.81 -34.57
N GLY A 455 -12.93 9.82 -33.99
CA GLY A 455 -14.35 9.86 -33.81
C GLY A 455 -14.87 9.36 -32.48
N ASP A 456 -14.03 8.82 -31.62
CA ASP A 456 -14.39 8.46 -30.26
C ASP A 456 -14.87 9.68 -29.45
N LEU A 457 -15.81 9.44 -28.53
CA LEU A 457 -16.18 10.46 -27.54
C LEU A 457 -15.29 10.34 -26.31
N VAL A 458 -14.85 11.49 -25.81
CA VAL A 458 -14.15 11.61 -24.53
C VAL A 458 -14.86 12.64 -23.64
N VAL A 459 -14.82 12.42 -22.33
CA VAL A 459 -15.33 13.37 -21.33
C VAL A 459 -14.15 14.02 -20.65
N ALA A 460 -14.02 15.34 -20.75
CA ALA A 460 -12.93 16.12 -20.12
C ALA A 460 -13.46 16.84 -18.88
N THR A 461 -12.65 16.81 -17.80
CA THR A 461 -12.90 17.54 -16.55
C THR A 461 -11.77 18.54 -16.31
N ALA A 462 -12.13 19.77 -15.96
CA ALA A 462 -11.18 20.86 -15.66
C ALA A 462 -11.73 21.76 -14.56
N GLY A 463 -10.87 22.60 -13.98
CA GLY A 463 -11.26 23.68 -13.08
C GLY A 463 -10.95 25.03 -13.71
N MET A 464 -11.86 26.00 -13.63
CA MET A 464 -11.73 27.32 -14.24
C MET A 464 -10.46 28.08 -13.75
N HIS A 465 -9.95 27.79 -12.56
CA HIS A 465 -8.87 28.53 -11.93
C HIS A 465 -7.58 27.77 -11.69
N GLN A 466 -7.42 26.56 -12.23
CA GLN A 466 -6.25 25.66 -12.04
C GLN A 466 -5.77 25.51 -10.58
N ARG A 467 -6.66 25.73 -9.60
CA ARG A 467 -6.37 25.52 -8.17
C ARG A 467 -6.78 24.10 -7.76
N PRO A 468 -6.02 23.45 -6.89
CA PRO A 468 -6.41 22.15 -6.34
C PRO A 468 -7.82 22.20 -5.72
N GLY A 469 -8.70 21.24 -6.07
CA GLY A 469 -10.05 21.14 -5.52
C GLY A 469 -11.10 22.05 -6.17
N THR A 470 -10.81 22.73 -7.27
CA THR A 470 -11.75 23.63 -7.97
C THR A 470 -12.27 23.05 -9.29
N THR A 471 -12.32 21.74 -9.45
CA THR A 471 -12.90 21.10 -10.65
C THR A 471 -14.41 21.37 -10.71
N ASP A 472 -14.85 22.16 -11.69
CA ASP A 472 -16.21 22.67 -11.82
C ASP A 472 -16.77 22.56 -13.25
N GLN A 473 -15.98 22.00 -14.20
CA GLN A 473 -16.36 21.91 -15.60
C GLN A 473 -16.31 20.47 -16.13
N ILE A 474 -17.26 20.17 -17.01
CA ILE A 474 -17.29 18.94 -17.82
C ILE A 474 -17.50 19.33 -19.27
N ARG A 475 -16.73 18.72 -20.18
CA ARG A 475 -16.87 18.91 -21.63
C ARG A 475 -16.89 17.56 -22.31
N VAL A 476 -17.76 17.39 -23.31
CA VAL A 476 -17.75 16.25 -24.22
C VAL A 476 -17.05 16.65 -25.50
N ILE A 477 -16.08 15.85 -25.90
CA ILE A 477 -15.21 16.15 -27.05
C ILE A 477 -15.20 14.92 -27.95
N LYS A 478 -15.23 15.15 -29.26
CA LYS A 478 -15.01 14.10 -30.26
C LYS A 478 -13.54 14.06 -30.62
N ALA A 479 -12.89 12.91 -30.40
CA ALA A 479 -11.47 12.70 -30.63
C ALA A 479 -11.11 12.62 -32.12
#